data_df7b95a6ee6ec78c9267f689a22729cb
#
_entry.id   df7b95a6ee6ec78c9267f689a22729cb
#
_cell.length_a   1.000
_cell.length_b   1.000
_cell.length_c   1.000
_cell.angle_alpha   90.00
_cell.angle_beta   90.00
_cell.angle_gamma   90.00
#
_symmetry.space_group_name_H-M   'P 1'
#
loop_
_entity.id
_entity.type
_entity.pdbx_description
1 polymer ?
#
loop_
_entity_poly.entity_id
_entity_poly.type
_entity_poly.pdbx_seq_one_letter_code
_entity_poly.pdbx_strand_id
1 'polypeptide(L)'
;LAGAIKCGDTRLIDHVFLMKRKPIIAIDGPAGSGKSTITKLIAKELNLLYLDTGAMYRAISWLFKKEKIDYAKESELKKILNNISIIFKSNSISQQDVFINNFCVTEEIRSQEISSIVSKISSIKKVREFLVYEQRKIGQSGGLVAEGRDIGTTVFPNAELKIFLTASIDERAKRRKSELDLRGTEEIDFNQLRELIRKRDFEDSTRKISPLKKANDAIELLTDGYSINEVVEKIVNIYNLNIPKEIQLE
;
A
#
# COMPACT_ATOMS: atom_id res chain seq x y z
N LEU A 1 7.47 21.39 20.15
CA LEU A 1 7.76 22.20 21.32
C LEU A 1 8.70 23.33 20.91
N ALA A 2 8.40 24.54 21.34
CA ALA A 2 9.28 25.70 21.15
C ALA A 2 9.62 26.30 22.51
N GLY A 3 10.86 26.67 22.69
CA GLY A 3 11.35 27.35 23.89
C GLY A 3 12.04 28.65 23.56
N ALA A 4 12.04 29.61 24.48
CA ALA A 4 12.78 30.85 24.36
C ALA A 4 13.49 31.17 25.66
N ILE A 5 14.77 31.55 25.58
CA ILE A 5 15.58 31.97 26.72
C ILE A 5 16.06 33.39 26.45
N LYS A 6 15.97 34.26 27.43
CA LYS A 6 16.53 35.60 27.38
C LYS A 6 17.89 35.60 28.08
N CYS A 7 18.95 35.95 27.33
CA CYS A 7 20.30 36.09 27.85
C CYS A 7 20.73 37.55 27.66
N GLY A 8 20.67 38.35 28.72
CA GLY A 8 20.85 39.79 28.62
C GLY A 8 19.77 40.42 27.73
N ASP A 9 20.18 41.16 26.70
CA ASP A 9 19.29 41.77 25.72
C ASP A 9 18.95 40.84 24.53
N THR A 10 19.58 39.67 24.45
CA THR A 10 19.37 38.71 23.35
C THR A 10 18.31 37.68 23.76
N ARG A 11 17.32 37.46 22.88
CA ARG A 11 16.35 36.39 22.99
C ARG A 11 16.75 35.24 22.05
N LEU A 12 17.10 34.09 22.62
CA LEU A 12 17.33 32.86 21.89
C LEU A 12 16.02 32.10 21.80
N ILE A 13 15.64 31.66 20.60
CA ILE A 13 14.45 30.85 20.36
C ILE A 13 14.93 29.57 19.71
N ASP A 14 14.52 28.47 20.28
CA ASP A 14 14.78 27.14 19.71
C ASP A 14 13.50 26.31 19.74
N HIS A 15 13.44 25.29 18.90
CA HIS A 15 12.30 24.39 18.84
C HIS A 15 12.76 22.97 18.55
N VAL A 16 11.94 22.01 19.00
CA VAL A 16 12.11 20.59 18.73
C VAL A 16 10.79 20.00 18.28
N PHE A 17 10.84 19.17 17.26
CA PHE A 17 9.67 18.40 16.82
C PHE A 17 9.52 17.17 17.72
N LEU A 18 8.32 16.99 18.29
CA LEU A 18 7.97 15.83 19.09
C LEU A 18 6.87 15.06 18.35
N MET A 19 7.15 13.82 18.00
CA MET A 19 6.18 12.92 17.39
C MET A 19 5.86 11.76 18.33
N LYS A 20 4.60 11.31 18.30
CA LYS A 20 4.17 10.12 19.07
C LYS A 20 4.67 8.81 18.47
N ARG A 21 5.03 8.82 17.19
CA ARG A 21 5.51 7.67 16.42
C ARG A 21 6.40 8.15 15.27
N LYS A 22 7.19 7.24 14.70
CA LYS A 22 7.95 7.52 13.48
C LYS A 22 7.04 7.82 12.28
N PRO A 23 7.51 8.57 11.25
CA PRO A 23 6.68 8.94 10.09
C PRO A 23 6.12 7.73 9.35
N ILE A 24 4.93 7.89 8.78
CA ILE A 24 4.30 6.94 7.85
C ILE A 24 4.18 7.61 6.48
N ILE A 25 4.55 6.88 5.43
CA ILE A 25 4.26 7.27 4.05
C ILE A 25 3.11 6.39 3.53
N ALA A 26 2.03 7.02 3.08
CA ALA A 26 0.90 6.35 2.45
C ALA A 26 0.97 6.51 0.93
N ILE A 27 1.02 5.40 0.19
CA ILE A 27 1.05 5.40 -1.28
C ILE A 27 -0.20 4.70 -1.81
N ASP A 28 -1.14 5.48 -2.30
CA ASP A 28 -2.37 5.00 -2.92
C ASP A 28 -2.35 5.16 -4.44
N GLY A 29 -3.22 4.44 -5.12
CA GLY A 29 -3.38 4.58 -6.56
C GLY A 29 -3.94 3.33 -7.23
N PRO A 30 -4.33 3.40 -8.52
CA PRO A 30 -4.95 2.31 -9.25
C PRO A 30 -4.01 1.13 -9.49
N ALA A 31 -4.56 0.00 -9.97
CA ALA A 31 -3.76 -1.17 -10.31
C ALA A 31 -2.80 -0.86 -11.47
N GLY A 32 -1.57 -1.39 -11.42
CA GLY A 32 -0.56 -1.21 -12.50
C GLY A 32 0.12 0.17 -12.52
N SER A 33 -0.13 1.07 -11.55
CA SER A 33 0.55 2.38 -11.50
C SER A 33 2.00 2.32 -11.01
N GLY A 34 2.56 1.14 -10.74
CA GLY A 34 3.95 0.97 -10.31
C GLY A 34 4.19 1.05 -8.81
N LYS A 35 3.12 1.18 -7.98
CA LYS A 35 3.24 1.36 -6.53
C LYS A 35 4.20 0.39 -5.86
N SER A 36 4.01 -0.91 -6.06
CA SER A 36 4.78 -1.93 -5.33
C SER A 36 6.29 -1.84 -5.58
N THR A 37 6.68 -1.58 -6.82
CA THR A 37 8.10 -1.38 -7.16
C THR A 37 8.65 -0.12 -6.51
N ILE A 38 7.94 0.99 -6.66
CA ILE A 38 8.35 2.30 -6.14
C ILE A 38 8.37 2.29 -4.62
N THR A 39 7.33 1.74 -3.96
CA THR A 39 7.23 1.67 -2.50
C THR A 39 8.35 0.85 -1.88
N LYS A 40 8.73 -0.27 -2.50
CA LYS A 40 9.88 -1.08 -2.05
C LYS A 40 11.20 -0.32 -2.12
N LEU A 41 11.42 0.42 -3.20
CA LEU A 41 12.65 1.20 -3.37
C LEU A 41 12.69 2.36 -2.36
N ILE A 42 11.59 3.07 -2.15
CA ILE A 42 11.48 4.11 -1.13
C ILE A 42 11.72 3.54 0.27
N ALA A 43 11.12 2.38 0.60
CA ALA A 43 11.32 1.72 1.87
C ALA A 43 12.80 1.41 2.13
N LYS A 44 13.50 0.93 1.09
CA LYS A 44 14.93 0.65 1.17
C LYS A 44 15.75 1.92 1.33
N GLU A 45 15.47 2.96 0.56
CA GLU A 45 16.25 4.20 0.54
C GLU A 45 16.09 5.00 1.84
N LEU A 46 14.86 5.03 2.38
CA LEU A 46 14.54 5.74 3.62
C LEU A 46 14.65 4.86 4.88
N ASN A 47 15.14 3.63 4.76
CA ASN A 47 15.21 2.66 5.87
C ASN A 47 13.87 2.50 6.62
N LEU A 48 12.77 2.40 5.86
CA LEU A 48 11.42 2.22 6.37
C LEU A 48 10.94 0.77 6.19
N LEU A 49 10.00 0.33 7.04
CA LEU A 49 9.31 -0.93 6.83
C LEU A 49 8.40 -0.83 5.59
N TYR A 50 8.47 -1.80 4.70
CA TYR A 50 7.54 -1.93 3.57
C TYR A 50 6.29 -2.70 3.98
N LEU A 51 5.10 -2.17 3.66
CA LEU A 51 3.81 -2.84 3.90
C LEU A 51 2.98 -2.93 2.61
N ASP A 52 2.88 -4.13 2.03
CA ASP A 52 1.99 -4.45 0.92
C ASP A 52 0.60 -4.85 1.46
N THR A 53 -0.30 -3.87 1.58
CA THR A 53 -1.66 -4.17 2.05
C THR A 53 -2.46 -4.98 1.03
N GLY A 54 -2.16 -4.84 -0.26
CA GLY A 54 -2.76 -5.65 -1.32
C GLY A 54 -2.46 -7.14 -1.17
N ALA A 55 -1.26 -7.50 -0.71
CA ALA A 55 -0.91 -8.89 -0.42
C ALA A 55 -1.76 -9.46 0.73
N MET A 56 -2.13 -8.67 1.74
CA MET A 56 -3.01 -9.10 2.83
C MET A 56 -4.41 -9.47 2.31
N TYR A 57 -5.01 -8.64 1.45
CA TYR A 57 -6.30 -8.95 0.82
C TYR A 57 -6.22 -10.18 -0.08
N ARG A 58 -5.13 -10.34 -0.81
CA ARG A 58 -4.88 -11.51 -1.66
C ARG A 58 -4.69 -12.79 -0.83
N ALA A 59 -4.01 -12.72 0.29
CA ALA A 59 -3.83 -13.86 1.20
C ALA A 59 -5.17 -14.34 1.76
N ILE A 60 -6.06 -13.43 2.19
CA ILE A 60 -7.43 -13.79 2.58
C ILE A 60 -8.20 -14.39 1.40
N SER A 61 -8.06 -13.82 0.20
CA SER A 61 -8.74 -14.35 -1.00
C SER A 61 -8.29 -15.78 -1.31
N TRP A 62 -6.99 -16.06 -1.18
CA TRP A 62 -6.43 -17.40 -1.35
C TRP A 62 -6.99 -18.37 -0.29
N LEU A 63 -7.01 -17.95 0.97
CA LEU A 63 -7.55 -18.80 2.05
C LEU A 63 -9.03 -19.11 1.83
N PHE A 64 -9.84 -18.10 1.51
CA PHE A 64 -11.27 -18.26 1.27
C PHE A 64 -11.55 -19.23 0.11
N LYS A 65 -10.74 -19.15 -0.94
CA LYS A 65 -10.83 -20.08 -2.06
C LYS A 65 -10.42 -21.49 -1.64
N LYS A 66 -9.27 -21.64 -0.98
CA LYS A 66 -8.72 -22.94 -0.53
C LYS A 66 -9.69 -23.67 0.38
N GLU A 67 -10.26 -22.96 1.36
CA GLU A 67 -11.17 -23.52 2.36
C GLU A 67 -12.63 -23.54 1.87
N LYS A 68 -12.91 -23.10 0.62
CA LYS A 68 -14.27 -22.98 0.04
C LYS A 68 -15.24 -22.22 0.94
N ILE A 69 -14.76 -21.12 1.55
CA ILE A 69 -15.51 -20.33 2.52
C ILE A 69 -16.67 -19.60 1.83
N ASP A 70 -17.88 -19.80 2.34
CA ASP A 70 -19.05 -19.04 1.97
C ASP A 70 -19.06 -17.70 2.72
N TYR A 71 -18.48 -16.68 2.09
CA TYR A 71 -18.40 -15.34 2.68
C TYR A 71 -19.73 -14.56 2.66
N ALA A 72 -20.82 -15.14 2.16
CA ALA A 72 -22.15 -14.57 2.29
C ALA A 72 -22.72 -14.79 3.72
N LYS A 73 -22.22 -15.78 4.45
CA LYS A 73 -22.61 -16.06 5.82
C LYS A 73 -21.79 -15.25 6.84
N GLU A 74 -22.31 -14.10 7.24
CA GLU A 74 -21.59 -13.15 8.11
C GLU A 74 -21.11 -13.74 9.45
N SER A 75 -21.89 -14.63 10.07
CA SER A 75 -21.53 -15.27 11.34
C SER A 75 -20.33 -16.22 11.23
N GLU A 76 -20.24 -16.97 10.13
CA GLU A 76 -19.11 -17.86 9.85
C GLU A 76 -17.86 -17.05 9.52
N LEU A 77 -18.04 -15.98 8.71
CA LEU A 77 -16.95 -15.09 8.33
C LEU A 77 -16.24 -14.47 9.54
N LYS A 78 -16.99 -14.01 10.55
CA LYS A 78 -16.41 -13.45 11.78
C LYS A 78 -15.56 -14.46 12.53
N LYS A 79 -16.02 -15.71 12.65
CA LYS A 79 -15.27 -16.78 13.32
C LYS A 79 -13.95 -17.09 12.59
N ILE A 80 -14.01 -17.15 11.26
CA ILE A 80 -12.84 -17.44 10.43
C ILE A 80 -11.81 -16.30 10.55
N LEU A 81 -12.23 -15.05 10.39
CA LEU A 81 -11.35 -13.89 10.47
C LEU A 81 -10.64 -13.79 11.83
N ASN A 82 -11.31 -14.11 12.93
CA ASN A 82 -10.70 -14.09 14.27
C ASN A 82 -9.56 -15.12 14.43
N ASN A 83 -9.50 -16.14 13.60
CA ASN A 83 -8.47 -17.19 13.63
C ASN A 83 -7.42 -17.03 12.52
N ILE A 84 -7.45 -15.92 11.78
CA ILE A 84 -6.47 -15.66 10.73
C ILE A 84 -5.27 -14.93 11.32
N SER A 85 -4.07 -15.43 10.99
CA SER A 85 -2.80 -14.75 11.20
C SER A 85 -2.15 -14.48 9.85
N ILE A 86 -1.79 -13.23 9.59
CA ILE A 86 -1.02 -12.82 8.40
C ILE A 86 0.31 -12.29 8.86
N ILE A 87 1.39 -12.87 8.36
CA ILE A 87 2.76 -12.53 8.74
C ILE A 87 3.57 -12.24 7.49
N PHE A 88 4.34 -11.15 7.52
CA PHE A 88 5.36 -10.86 6.53
C PHE A 88 6.72 -11.24 7.10
N LYS A 89 7.47 -12.09 6.39
CA LYS A 89 8.85 -12.42 6.75
C LYS A 89 9.79 -11.90 5.69
N SER A 90 10.80 -11.16 6.11
CA SER A 90 11.84 -10.68 5.19
C SER A 90 12.77 -11.84 4.83
N ASN A 91 12.89 -12.15 3.55
CA ASN A 91 13.83 -13.15 3.01
C ASN A 91 15.17 -12.53 2.63
N SER A 92 15.14 -11.23 2.31
CA SER A 92 16.29 -10.40 1.95
C SER A 92 15.87 -8.94 2.04
N ILE A 93 16.80 -8.02 1.78
CA ILE A 93 16.56 -6.57 1.82
C ILE A 93 15.39 -6.12 0.92
N SER A 94 14.99 -6.93 -0.08
CA SER A 94 13.99 -6.54 -1.08
C SER A 94 12.81 -7.52 -1.25
N GLN A 95 12.82 -8.67 -0.59
CA GLN A 95 11.76 -9.67 -0.72
C GLN A 95 11.11 -9.97 0.62
N GLN A 96 9.78 -9.95 0.60
CA GLN A 96 8.94 -10.29 1.74
C GLN A 96 8.09 -11.52 1.38
N ASP A 97 8.23 -12.57 2.18
CA ASP A 97 7.32 -13.72 2.10
C ASP A 97 6.04 -13.43 2.89
N VAL A 98 4.93 -13.84 2.30
CA VAL A 98 3.61 -13.68 2.88
C VAL A 98 3.13 -15.02 3.40
N PHE A 99 2.83 -15.06 4.70
CA PHE A 99 2.27 -16.23 5.34
C PHE A 99 0.85 -15.96 5.80
N ILE A 100 -0.05 -16.92 5.61
CA ILE A 100 -1.38 -16.94 6.20
C ILE A 100 -1.60 -18.29 6.89
N ASN A 101 -1.91 -18.27 8.20
CA ASN A 101 -2.08 -19.46 9.02
C ASN A 101 -0.96 -20.51 8.81
N ASN A 102 0.30 -20.05 8.83
CA ASN A 102 1.53 -20.85 8.59
C ASN A 102 1.76 -21.33 7.14
N PHE A 103 0.86 -21.06 6.19
CA PHE A 103 1.10 -21.34 4.77
C PHE A 103 1.87 -20.18 4.15
N CYS A 104 3.04 -20.47 3.55
CA CYS A 104 3.69 -19.51 2.67
C CYS A 104 2.87 -19.43 1.37
N VAL A 105 2.42 -18.24 1.02
CA VAL A 105 1.50 -18.02 -0.12
C VAL A 105 2.02 -16.94 -1.07
N THR A 106 3.30 -16.62 -0.98
CA THR A 106 3.94 -15.50 -1.71
C THR A 106 3.68 -15.53 -3.21
N GLU A 107 3.78 -16.71 -3.84
CA GLU A 107 3.59 -16.85 -5.28
C GLU A 107 2.11 -17.07 -5.62
N GLU A 108 1.39 -17.88 -4.84
CA GLU A 108 0.00 -18.26 -5.09
C GLU A 108 -0.93 -17.04 -5.06
N ILE A 109 -0.67 -16.07 -4.18
CA ILE A 109 -1.49 -14.86 -4.09
C ILE A 109 -1.33 -13.91 -5.29
N ARG A 110 -0.32 -14.16 -6.14
CA ARG A 110 -0.06 -13.37 -7.35
C ARG A 110 -0.66 -13.97 -8.61
N SER A 111 -1.33 -15.13 -8.50
CA SER A 111 -1.99 -15.79 -9.62
C SER A 111 -3.11 -14.93 -10.21
N GLN A 112 -3.43 -15.20 -11.47
CA GLN A 112 -4.54 -14.53 -12.18
C GLN A 112 -5.87 -14.85 -11.51
N GLU A 113 -6.02 -16.07 -11.01
CA GLU A 113 -7.21 -16.52 -10.31
C GLU A 113 -7.47 -15.73 -9.03
N ILE A 114 -6.46 -15.54 -8.16
CA ILE A 114 -6.60 -14.69 -6.98
C ILE A 114 -6.84 -13.22 -7.38
N SER A 115 -6.19 -12.77 -8.47
CA SER A 115 -6.40 -11.41 -8.98
C SER A 115 -7.83 -11.14 -9.44
N SER A 116 -8.56 -12.16 -9.91
CA SER A 116 -9.95 -12.03 -10.37
C SER A 116 -10.96 -11.93 -9.22
N ILE A 117 -10.67 -12.50 -8.05
CA ILE A 117 -11.60 -12.53 -6.92
C ILE A 117 -11.28 -11.48 -5.84
N VAL A 118 -10.04 -10.95 -5.80
CA VAL A 118 -9.60 -10.05 -4.73
C VAL A 118 -10.45 -8.77 -4.63
N SER A 119 -10.91 -8.21 -5.74
CA SER A 119 -11.78 -7.02 -5.72
C SER A 119 -13.08 -7.30 -4.97
N LYS A 120 -13.70 -8.46 -5.23
CA LYS A 120 -14.92 -8.88 -4.55
C LYS A 120 -14.69 -9.11 -3.05
N ILE A 121 -13.65 -9.84 -2.68
CA ILE A 121 -13.30 -10.12 -1.27
C ILE A 121 -12.95 -8.81 -0.53
N SER A 122 -12.22 -7.90 -1.18
CA SER A 122 -11.85 -6.62 -0.59
C SER A 122 -13.03 -5.65 -0.42
N SER A 123 -14.18 -5.88 -1.05
CA SER A 123 -15.40 -5.10 -0.84
C SER A 123 -16.22 -5.55 0.37
N ILE A 124 -15.91 -6.71 0.96
CA ILE A 124 -16.63 -7.26 2.12
C ILE A 124 -16.26 -6.46 3.38
N LYS A 125 -17.27 -5.88 4.02
CA LYS A 125 -17.10 -5.00 5.18
C LYS A 125 -16.27 -5.65 6.29
N LYS A 126 -16.58 -6.87 6.69
CA LYS A 126 -15.87 -7.58 7.78
C LYS A 126 -14.41 -7.87 7.46
N VAL A 127 -14.11 -8.21 6.21
CA VAL A 127 -12.73 -8.41 5.75
C VAL A 127 -11.94 -7.11 5.86
N ARG A 128 -12.54 -5.99 5.45
CA ARG A 128 -11.90 -4.68 5.56
C ARG A 128 -11.66 -4.26 7.00
N GLU A 129 -12.68 -4.37 7.85
CA GLU A 129 -12.58 -4.05 9.28
C GLU A 129 -11.42 -4.81 9.93
N PHE A 130 -11.33 -6.11 9.67
CA PHE A 130 -10.25 -6.97 10.15
C PHE A 130 -8.89 -6.52 9.61
N LEU A 131 -8.75 -6.36 8.28
CA LEU A 131 -7.46 -6.02 7.70
C LEU A 131 -7.00 -4.60 8.03
N VAL A 132 -7.90 -3.62 8.10
CA VAL A 132 -7.55 -2.26 8.55
C VAL A 132 -7.04 -2.29 9.99
N TYR A 133 -7.66 -3.09 10.86
CA TYR A 133 -7.17 -3.26 12.23
C TYR A 133 -5.75 -3.86 12.26
N GLU A 134 -5.48 -4.94 11.52
CA GLU A 134 -4.16 -5.56 11.46
C GLU A 134 -3.11 -4.62 10.83
N GLN A 135 -3.45 -3.89 9.79
CA GLN A 135 -2.58 -2.89 9.16
C GLN A 135 -2.21 -1.76 10.14
N ARG A 136 -3.18 -1.25 10.89
CA ARG A 136 -2.94 -0.22 11.92
C ARG A 136 -2.07 -0.74 13.07
N LYS A 137 -2.24 -1.99 13.45
CA LYS A 137 -1.39 -2.64 14.45
C LYS A 137 0.06 -2.72 13.99
N ILE A 138 0.31 -3.10 12.73
CA ILE A 138 1.65 -3.10 12.14
C ILE A 138 2.25 -1.69 12.13
N GLY A 139 1.44 -0.67 11.79
CA GLY A 139 1.89 0.72 11.71
C GLY A 139 1.88 1.48 13.04
N GLN A 140 1.66 0.83 14.18
CA GLN A 140 1.49 1.51 15.47
C GLN A 140 2.73 2.34 15.86
N SER A 141 3.92 1.82 15.61
CA SER A 141 5.20 2.50 15.88
C SER A 141 5.60 3.48 14.78
N GLY A 142 4.88 3.50 13.65
CA GLY A 142 5.32 4.23 12.46
C GLY A 142 6.57 3.64 11.83
N GLY A 143 7.34 4.47 11.12
CA GLY A 143 8.56 4.05 10.45
C GLY A 143 8.30 3.12 9.27
N LEU A 144 7.19 3.34 8.55
CA LEU A 144 6.81 2.47 7.44
C LEU A 144 6.32 3.25 6.22
N VAL A 145 6.43 2.61 5.08
CA VAL A 145 5.75 3.01 3.85
C VAL A 145 4.75 1.92 3.47
N ALA A 146 3.47 2.29 3.37
CA ALA A 146 2.38 1.39 3.05
C ALA A 146 1.80 1.71 1.68
N GLU A 147 1.54 0.68 0.88
CA GLU A 147 0.85 0.83 -0.39
C GLU A 147 -0.54 0.20 -0.40
N GLY A 148 -1.47 0.82 -1.14
CA GLY A 148 -2.82 0.29 -1.27
C GLY A 148 -3.74 1.07 -2.19
N ARG A 149 -5.00 1.24 -1.73
CA ARG A 149 -6.08 1.98 -2.39
C ARG A 149 -6.71 3.05 -1.51
N ASP A 150 -6.57 2.87 -0.21
CA ASP A 150 -7.23 3.66 0.82
C ASP A 150 -6.34 3.86 2.06
N ILE A 151 -5.02 3.82 1.84
CA ILE A 151 -4.05 3.96 2.93
C ILE A 151 -4.16 5.35 3.55
N GLY A 152 -4.06 6.39 2.74
CA GLY A 152 -4.10 7.78 3.19
C GLY A 152 -5.51 8.28 3.54
N THR A 153 -6.57 7.55 3.14
CA THR A 153 -7.96 7.95 3.45
C THR A 153 -8.56 7.17 4.61
N THR A 154 -8.17 5.91 4.80
CA THR A 154 -8.82 4.98 5.75
C THR A 154 -7.84 4.36 6.74
N VAL A 155 -6.75 3.78 6.26
CA VAL A 155 -5.82 3.02 7.12
C VAL A 155 -5.01 3.95 8.00
N PHE A 156 -4.28 4.87 7.39
CA PHE A 156 -3.44 5.87 8.04
C PHE A 156 -3.84 7.29 7.61
N PRO A 157 -5.04 7.78 8.02
CA PRO A 157 -5.52 9.10 7.62
C PRO A 157 -4.64 10.25 8.14
N ASN A 158 -3.80 9.98 9.13
CA ASN A 158 -2.82 10.90 9.71
C ASN A 158 -1.38 10.53 9.31
N ALA A 159 -1.17 9.91 8.13
CA ALA A 159 0.16 9.69 7.58
C ALA A 159 0.82 11.04 7.27
N GLU A 160 2.10 11.16 7.59
CA GLU A 160 2.87 12.39 7.45
C GLU A 160 3.11 12.76 5.99
N LEU A 161 3.17 11.76 5.10
CA LEU A 161 3.23 11.97 3.66
C LEU A 161 2.24 11.05 2.97
N LYS A 162 1.42 11.63 2.08
CA LYS A 162 0.47 10.89 1.27
C LYS A 162 0.74 11.15 -0.21
N ILE A 163 0.93 10.07 -0.95
CA ILE A 163 1.15 10.10 -2.40
C ILE A 163 0.02 9.35 -3.08
N PHE A 164 -0.57 9.96 -4.10
CA PHE A 164 -1.48 9.27 -5.01
C PHE A 164 -0.76 9.03 -6.34
N LEU A 165 -0.29 7.80 -6.51
CA LEU A 165 0.52 7.41 -7.67
C LEU A 165 -0.40 6.91 -8.79
N THR A 166 -0.38 7.59 -9.93
CA THR A 166 -1.24 7.26 -11.08
C THR A 166 -0.44 7.14 -12.38
N ALA A 167 -1.03 6.51 -13.36
CA ALA A 167 -0.55 6.45 -14.74
C ALA A 167 -1.74 6.29 -15.68
N SER A 168 -1.60 6.66 -16.94
CA SER A 168 -2.62 6.42 -17.97
C SER A 168 -2.96 4.92 -18.08
N ILE A 169 -4.15 4.61 -18.52
CA ILE A 169 -4.59 3.22 -18.71
C ILE A 169 -3.65 2.49 -19.67
N ASP A 170 -3.22 3.17 -20.73
CA ASP A 170 -2.34 2.60 -21.74
C ASP A 170 -0.95 2.27 -21.18
N GLU A 171 -0.39 3.17 -20.37
CA GLU A 171 0.89 2.92 -19.70
C GLU A 171 0.80 1.74 -18.71
N ARG A 172 -0.30 1.67 -17.95
CA ARG A 172 -0.54 0.56 -17.01
C ARG A 172 -0.76 -0.78 -17.73
N ALA A 173 -1.43 -0.76 -18.88
CA ALA A 173 -1.60 -1.94 -19.72
C ALA A 173 -0.29 -2.42 -20.32
N LYS A 174 0.59 -1.49 -20.78
CA LYS A 174 1.95 -1.82 -21.24
C LYS A 174 2.77 -2.48 -20.14
N ARG A 175 2.82 -1.88 -18.94
CA ARG A 175 3.54 -2.44 -17.79
C ARG A 175 3.03 -3.82 -17.43
N ARG A 176 1.70 -3.99 -17.41
CA ARG A 176 1.10 -5.30 -17.11
C ARG A 176 1.39 -6.35 -18.16
N LYS A 177 1.39 -5.98 -19.45
CA LYS A 177 1.77 -6.87 -20.54
C LYS A 177 3.21 -7.34 -20.36
N SER A 178 4.15 -6.41 -20.15
CA SER A 178 5.57 -6.76 -19.92
C SER A 178 5.77 -7.69 -18.72
N GLU A 179 5.01 -7.50 -17.62
CA GLU A 179 5.04 -8.40 -16.46
C GLU A 179 4.58 -9.83 -16.81
N LEU A 180 3.51 -9.95 -17.63
CA LEU A 180 2.97 -11.25 -18.05
C LEU A 180 3.91 -11.96 -19.01
N ASP A 181 4.48 -11.24 -19.96
CA ASP A 181 5.46 -11.74 -20.94
C ASP A 181 6.70 -12.32 -20.22
N LEU A 182 7.22 -11.60 -19.21
CA LEU A 182 8.34 -12.06 -18.38
C LEU A 182 8.03 -13.33 -17.56
N ARG A 183 6.76 -13.56 -17.23
CA ARG A 183 6.32 -14.77 -16.49
C ARG A 183 5.99 -15.95 -17.38
N GLY A 184 6.04 -15.79 -18.71
CA GLY A 184 5.66 -16.83 -19.66
C GLY A 184 4.20 -17.25 -19.56
N THR A 185 3.30 -16.34 -19.14
CA THR A 185 1.86 -16.60 -19.08
C THR A 185 1.23 -16.39 -20.45
N GLU A 186 0.01 -16.97 -20.65
CA GLU A 186 -0.73 -16.88 -21.93
C GLU A 186 -0.79 -15.44 -22.48
N GLU A 187 -0.64 -15.31 -23.78
CA GLU A 187 -0.77 -14.04 -24.50
C GLU A 187 -2.19 -13.48 -24.33
N ILE A 188 -2.28 -12.39 -23.55
CA ILE A 188 -3.52 -11.62 -23.44
C ILE A 188 -3.41 -10.42 -24.37
N ASP A 189 -4.44 -10.20 -25.18
CA ASP A 189 -4.53 -9.02 -26.06
C ASP A 189 -4.45 -7.71 -25.25
N PHE A 190 -3.77 -6.72 -25.82
CA PHE A 190 -3.56 -5.43 -25.19
C PHE A 190 -4.89 -4.71 -24.85
N ASN A 191 -5.89 -4.79 -25.75
CA ASN A 191 -7.19 -4.18 -25.50
C ASN A 191 -7.95 -4.90 -24.38
N GLN A 192 -7.82 -6.23 -24.30
CA GLN A 192 -8.39 -7.00 -23.17
C GLN A 192 -7.76 -6.58 -21.85
N LEU A 193 -6.45 -6.37 -21.80
CA LEU A 193 -5.76 -5.87 -20.59
C LEU A 193 -6.28 -4.47 -20.20
N ARG A 194 -6.47 -3.58 -21.17
CA ARG A 194 -7.06 -2.25 -20.91
C ARG A 194 -8.43 -2.34 -20.28
N GLU A 195 -9.31 -3.19 -20.83
CA GLU A 195 -10.65 -3.38 -20.29
C GLU A 195 -10.64 -4.01 -18.89
N LEU A 196 -9.77 -4.97 -18.63
CA LEU A 196 -9.60 -5.54 -17.28
C LEU A 196 -9.13 -4.48 -16.28
N ILE A 197 -8.22 -3.60 -16.68
CA ILE A 197 -7.75 -2.49 -15.85
C ILE A 197 -8.89 -1.50 -15.59
N ARG A 198 -9.64 -1.08 -16.62
CA ARG A 198 -10.80 -0.20 -16.47
C ARG A 198 -11.85 -0.76 -15.52
N LYS A 199 -12.22 -2.04 -15.72
CA LYS A 199 -13.17 -2.72 -14.85
C LYS A 199 -12.72 -2.71 -13.39
N ARG A 200 -11.47 -3.03 -13.16
CA ARG A 200 -10.90 -3.05 -11.81
C ARG A 200 -10.87 -1.66 -11.18
N ASP A 201 -10.45 -0.64 -11.92
CA ASP A 201 -10.45 0.75 -11.43
C ASP A 201 -11.87 1.21 -11.10
N PHE A 202 -12.84 0.84 -11.91
CA PHE A 202 -14.25 1.12 -11.65
C PHE A 202 -14.71 0.43 -10.35
N GLU A 203 -14.44 -0.87 -10.19
CA GLU A 203 -14.76 -1.62 -8.97
C GLU A 203 -14.11 -1.01 -7.73
N ASP A 204 -12.81 -0.67 -7.80
CA ASP A 204 -12.06 -0.07 -6.68
C ASP A 204 -12.59 1.33 -6.33
N SER A 205 -12.97 2.15 -7.32
CA SER A 205 -13.41 3.54 -7.11
C SER A 205 -14.89 3.68 -6.72
N THR A 206 -15.75 2.71 -7.10
CA THR A 206 -17.19 2.76 -6.85
C THR A 206 -17.65 1.91 -5.68
N ARG A 207 -16.75 1.13 -5.07
CA ARG A 207 -17.12 0.32 -3.90
C ARG A 207 -17.63 1.20 -2.76
N LYS A 208 -18.66 0.70 -2.04
CA LYS A 208 -19.36 1.47 -0.98
C LYS A 208 -18.46 1.78 0.23
N ILE A 209 -17.45 0.94 0.49
CA ILE A 209 -16.59 1.05 1.68
C ILE A 209 -15.16 1.31 1.23
N SER A 210 -14.56 2.39 1.71
CA SER A 210 -13.19 2.81 1.43
C SER A 210 -12.86 2.77 -0.08
N PRO A 211 -13.56 3.51 -0.94
CA PRO A 211 -13.27 3.53 -2.37
C PRO A 211 -11.85 4.03 -2.64
N LEU A 212 -11.28 3.63 -3.76
CA LEU A 212 -10.06 4.24 -4.26
C LEU A 212 -10.32 5.72 -4.54
N LYS A 213 -9.76 6.58 -3.69
CA LYS A 213 -9.91 8.03 -3.77
C LYS A 213 -8.63 8.69 -3.28
N LYS A 214 -8.19 9.72 -4.00
CA LYS A 214 -7.09 10.57 -3.54
C LYS A 214 -7.49 11.28 -2.26
N ALA A 215 -6.68 11.17 -1.20
CA ALA A 215 -6.86 11.97 0.00
C ALA A 215 -6.67 13.46 -0.32
N ASN A 216 -7.38 14.34 0.41
CA ASN A 216 -7.36 15.77 0.10
C ASN A 216 -5.96 16.39 0.22
N ASP A 217 -5.15 15.85 1.12
CA ASP A 217 -3.78 16.25 1.41
C ASP A 217 -2.73 15.36 0.68
N ALA A 218 -3.15 14.49 -0.22
CA ALA A 218 -2.24 13.67 -1.01
C ALA A 218 -1.68 14.41 -2.22
N ILE A 219 -0.39 14.28 -2.41
CA ILE A 219 0.31 14.75 -3.61
C ILE A 219 0.09 13.73 -4.72
N GLU A 220 -0.44 14.18 -5.85
CA GLU A 220 -0.65 13.34 -7.02
C GLU A 220 0.59 13.31 -7.91
N LEU A 221 1.03 12.11 -8.27
CA LEU A 221 2.16 11.89 -9.17
C LEU A 221 1.73 11.02 -10.36
N LEU A 222 1.74 11.62 -11.53
CA LEU A 222 1.58 10.91 -12.80
C LEU A 222 2.94 10.34 -13.20
N THR A 223 2.99 9.02 -13.46
CA THR A 223 4.24 8.31 -13.75
C THR A 223 4.47 8.02 -15.22
N ASP A 224 3.63 8.53 -16.12
CA ASP A 224 3.80 8.39 -17.56
C ASP A 224 5.11 9.07 -18.00
N GLY A 225 5.92 8.35 -18.78
CA GLY A 225 7.18 8.88 -19.30
C GLY A 225 8.33 8.99 -18.30
N TYR A 226 8.11 8.67 -17.03
CA TYR A 226 9.18 8.64 -16.02
C TYR A 226 9.71 7.23 -15.82
N SER A 227 11.02 7.12 -15.64
CA SER A 227 11.67 5.93 -15.14
C SER A 227 11.30 5.70 -13.66
N ILE A 228 11.47 4.46 -13.20
CA ILE A 228 11.25 4.10 -11.78
C ILE A 228 12.12 4.97 -10.87
N ASN A 229 13.40 5.18 -11.22
CA ASN A 229 14.33 5.93 -10.40
C ASN A 229 13.94 7.39 -10.28
N GLU A 230 13.50 8.04 -11.37
CA GLU A 230 13.02 9.43 -11.32
C GLU A 230 11.80 9.60 -10.42
N VAL A 231 10.87 8.63 -10.41
CA VAL A 231 9.71 8.68 -9.53
C VAL A 231 10.12 8.48 -8.07
N VAL A 232 11.03 7.55 -7.79
CA VAL A 232 11.58 7.32 -6.43
C VAL A 232 12.26 8.58 -5.92
N GLU A 233 13.17 9.18 -6.71
CA GLU A 233 13.87 10.41 -6.36
C GLU A 233 12.90 11.57 -6.06
N LYS A 234 11.87 11.74 -6.89
CA LYS A 234 10.82 12.74 -6.62
C LYS A 234 10.15 12.54 -5.27
N ILE A 235 9.77 11.29 -4.94
CA ILE A 235 9.09 11.01 -3.68
C ILE A 235 10.02 11.18 -2.49
N VAL A 236 11.28 10.76 -2.60
CA VAL A 236 12.30 10.95 -1.57
C VAL A 236 12.56 12.45 -1.33
N ASN A 237 12.66 13.24 -2.40
CA ASN A 237 12.80 14.70 -2.29
C ASN A 237 11.58 15.34 -1.61
N ILE A 238 10.35 14.90 -1.96
CA ILE A 238 9.13 15.37 -1.28
C ILE A 238 9.16 15.00 0.20
N TYR A 239 9.58 13.77 0.54
CA TYR A 239 9.72 13.32 1.93
C TYR A 239 10.70 14.22 2.69
N ASN A 240 11.89 14.46 2.15
CA ASN A 240 12.93 15.27 2.78
C ASN A 240 12.53 16.74 2.95
N LEU A 241 11.65 17.27 2.09
CA LEU A 241 11.13 18.63 2.20
C LEU A 241 9.99 18.75 3.24
N ASN A 242 9.19 17.70 3.42
CA ASN A 242 8.00 17.75 4.27
C ASN A 242 8.22 17.17 5.67
N ILE A 243 9.21 16.31 5.84
CA ILE A 243 9.52 15.66 7.13
C ILE A 243 10.78 16.28 7.70
N PRO A 244 10.72 16.94 8.87
CA PRO A 244 11.88 17.53 9.53
C PRO A 244 12.99 16.49 9.74
N LYS A 245 14.25 16.90 9.53
CA LYS A 245 15.41 16.00 9.62
C LYS A 245 15.56 15.35 11.00
N GLU A 246 15.14 16.06 12.03
CA GLU A 246 15.19 15.61 13.44
C GLU A 246 14.29 14.41 13.73
N ILE A 247 13.31 14.14 12.84
CA ILE A 247 12.37 13.02 12.98
C ILE A 247 12.48 12.00 11.84
N GLN A 248 13.37 12.25 10.88
CA GLN A 248 13.79 11.23 9.91
C GLN A 248 14.60 10.17 10.67
N LEU A 249 14.45 8.93 10.25
CA LEU A 249 15.15 7.81 10.89
C LEU A 249 16.66 7.93 10.64
N GLU A 250 17.44 7.87 11.70
CA GLU A 250 18.87 7.58 11.64
C GLU A 250 19.12 6.13 11.23
#